data_8d8ffcab1310fcd074f849162be52040
#
_entry.id   8d8ffcab1310fcd074f849162be52040
#
_cell.length_a   1.000
_cell.length_b   1.000
_cell.length_c   1.000
_cell.angle_alpha   90.00
_cell.angle_beta   90.00
_cell.angle_gamma   90.00
#
_symmetry.space_group_name_H-M   'P 1'
#
loop_
_entity.id
_entity.type
_entity.pdbx_description
1 polymer ?
#
loop_
_entity_poly.entity_id
_entity_poly.type
_entity_poly.pdbx_seq_one_letter_code
_entity_poly.pdbx_strand_id
1 'polypeptide(L)'
;MTSQLQKTMSGSSALSRRYGDIGARRIRTRLSQLEAADSLADLRSLPGCWHELTGDRAGHLTADLHQPFRMILRPAEPVPHADDGGLDWSRVTTVIITEIVDYH
;
A
#
# COMPACT_ATOMS: atom_id res chain seq x y z
N MET A 1 5.05 -11.32 -0.67
CA MET A 1 3.83 -11.05 -1.49
C MET A 1 4.21 -10.17 -2.66
N THR A 2 3.45 -10.23 -3.71
CA THR A 2 3.73 -9.46 -4.92
C THR A 2 3.07 -8.07 -4.83
N SER A 3 3.82 -7.03 -5.15
CA SER A 3 3.28 -5.68 -5.28
C SER A 3 3.58 -5.13 -6.66
N GLN A 4 2.62 -4.42 -7.23
CA GLN A 4 2.74 -3.81 -8.54
C GLN A 4 2.44 -2.32 -8.43
N LEU A 5 3.18 -1.52 -9.18
CA LEU A 5 2.91 -0.09 -9.27
C LEU A 5 1.98 0.19 -10.43
N GLN A 6 1.01 1.06 -10.22
CA GLN A 6 0.18 1.52 -11.30
C GLN A 6 1.05 2.29 -12.31
N LYS A 7 0.67 2.25 -13.58
CA LYS A 7 1.51 2.77 -14.68
C LYS A 7 1.92 4.23 -14.52
N THR A 8 1.13 5.01 -13.80
CA THR A 8 1.42 6.43 -13.57
C THR A 8 2.50 6.67 -12.52
N MET A 9 2.90 5.62 -11.81
CA MET A 9 3.95 5.72 -10.79
C MET A 9 5.28 5.32 -11.44
N SER A 10 6.25 6.23 -11.41
CA SER A 10 7.53 6.00 -12.07
C SER A 10 8.61 5.57 -11.08
N GLY A 11 9.81 5.33 -11.58
CA GLY A 11 10.91 4.78 -10.82
C GLY A 11 11.48 5.71 -9.77
N SER A 12 12.54 5.25 -9.09
CA SER A 12 13.04 5.87 -7.86
C SER A 12 13.51 7.31 -8.03
N SER A 13 14.06 7.68 -9.19
CA SER A 13 14.48 9.07 -9.40
C SER A 13 13.31 10.03 -9.47
N ALA A 14 12.19 9.59 -10.07
CA ALA A 14 10.98 10.40 -10.12
C ALA A 14 10.35 10.51 -8.73
N LEU A 15 10.43 9.45 -7.91
CA LEU A 15 9.94 9.49 -6.54
C LEU A 15 10.73 10.52 -5.71
N SER A 16 12.05 10.56 -5.85
CA SER A 16 12.87 11.52 -5.11
C SER A 16 12.54 12.95 -5.50
N ARG A 17 12.32 13.22 -6.78
CA ARG A 17 11.96 14.56 -7.24
C ARG A 17 10.61 15.02 -6.72
N ARG A 18 9.65 14.10 -6.63
CA ARG A 18 8.28 14.45 -6.25
C ARG A 18 8.07 14.52 -4.75
N TYR A 19 8.69 13.64 -3.99
CA TYR A 19 8.42 13.47 -2.56
C TYR A 19 9.63 13.80 -1.68
N GLY A 20 10.75 14.17 -2.28
CA GLY A 20 12.00 14.42 -1.57
C GLY A 20 12.69 13.11 -1.21
N ASP A 21 13.92 13.22 -0.69
CA ASP A 21 14.71 12.03 -0.36
C ASP A 21 14.11 11.22 0.80
N ILE A 22 13.59 11.92 1.81
CA ILE A 22 12.97 11.26 2.98
C ILE A 22 11.69 10.56 2.54
N GLY A 23 10.84 11.23 1.73
CA GLY A 23 9.61 10.65 1.23
C GLY A 23 9.87 9.44 0.35
N ALA A 24 10.81 9.54 -0.57
CA ALA A 24 11.17 8.42 -1.44
C ALA A 24 11.72 7.23 -0.65
N ARG A 25 12.53 7.49 0.38
CA ARG A 25 13.06 6.44 1.25
C ARG A 25 11.92 5.72 1.99
N ARG A 26 10.94 6.47 2.48
CA ARG A 26 9.80 5.88 3.19
C ARG A 26 8.95 5.03 2.25
N ILE A 27 8.75 5.48 1.01
CA ILE A 27 8.06 4.70 -0.01
C ILE A 27 8.78 3.37 -0.25
N ARG A 28 10.10 3.42 -0.42
CA ARG A 28 10.89 2.20 -0.62
C ARG A 28 10.81 1.26 0.58
N THR A 29 10.77 1.82 1.80
CA THR A 29 10.59 1.01 3.02
C THR A 29 9.26 0.26 2.98
N ARG A 30 8.17 0.94 2.63
CA ARG A 30 6.86 0.28 2.54
C ARG A 30 6.84 -0.79 1.45
N LEU A 31 7.45 -0.53 0.30
CA LEU A 31 7.55 -1.52 -0.78
C LEU A 31 8.36 -2.75 -0.34
N SER A 32 9.44 -2.55 0.42
CA SER A 32 10.23 -3.64 0.97
C SER A 32 9.43 -4.48 1.96
N GLN A 33 8.61 -3.86 2.79
CA GLN A 33 7.73 -4.58 3.71
C GLN A 33 6.74 -5.45 2.95
N LEU A 34 6.15 -4.91 1.88
CA LEU A 34 5.23 -5.67 1.02
C LEU A 34 5.94 -6.87 0.41
N GLU A 35 7.14 -6.67 -0.11
CA GLU A 35 7.89 -7.75 -0.75
C GLU A 35 8.23 -8.87 0.24
N ALA A 36 8.59 -8.51 1.47
CA ALA A 36 8.98 -9.49 2.49
C ALA A 36 7.79 -10.22 3.11
N ALA A 37 6.60 -9.67 3.06
CA ALA A 37 5.41 -10.28 3.65
C ALA A 37 4.93 -11.47 2.81
N ASP A 38 4.41 -12.50 3.48
CA ASP A 38 3.78 -13.64 2.79
C ASP A 38 2.37 -13.28 2.32
N SER A 39 1.66 -12.48 3.11
CA SER A 39 0.33 -12.00 2.80
C SER A 39 0.12 -10.63 3.42
N LEU A 40 -0.99 -10.00 3.06
CA LEU A 40 -1.33 -8.69 3.59
C LEU A 40 -1.46 -8.68 5.11
N ALA A 41 -1.87 -9.82 5.70
CA ALA A 41 -2.04 -9.94 7.15
C ALA A 41 -0.73 -9.68 7.92
N ASP A 42 0.41 -10.02 7.34
CA ASP A 42 1.71 -9.81 7.98
C ASP A 42 2.01 -8.33 8.22
N LEU A 43 1.41 -7.46 7.43
CA LEU A 43 1.67 -6.02 7.52
C LEU A 43 1.04 -5.37 8.75
N ARG A 44 0.03 -6.01 9.34
CA ARG A 44 -0.65 -5.46 10.54
C ARG A 44 0.27 -5.29 11.73
N SER A 45 1.31 -6.11 11.81
CA SER A 45 2.28 -6.05 12.90
C SER A 45 3.51 -5.21 12.57
N LEU A 46 3.60 -4.66 11.37
CA LEU A 46 4.74 -3.87 10.92
C LEU A 46 4.45 -2.37 11.00
N PRO A 47 5.51 -1.53 11.10
CA PRO A 47 5.31 -0.08 11.04
C PRO A 47 4.63 0.35 9.75
N GLY A 48 3.85 1.41 9.80
CA GLY A 48 3.18 1.97 8.63
C GLY A 48 1.68 2.12 8.80
N CYS A 49 1.13 1.64 9.91
CA CYS A 49 -0.30 1.78 10.20
C CYS A 49 -1.19 1.29 9.05
N TRP A 50 -0.90 0.09 8.57
CA TRP A 50 -1.62 -0.51 7.45
C TRP A 50 -3.08 -0.78 7.83
N HIS A 51 -4.02 -0.20 7.12
CA HIS A 51 -5.45 -0.42 7.41
C HIS A 51 -6.31 -0.17 6.18
N GLU A 52 -7.55 -0.67 6.24
CA GLU A 52 -8.53 -0.49 5.18
C GLU A 52 -9.16 0.91 5.25
N LEU A 53 -9.49 1.43 4.08
CA LEU A 53 -10.19 2.70 3.95
C LEU A 53 -11.69 2.43 3.78
N THR A 54 -12.49 3.46 4.10
CA THR A 54 -13.95 3.42 4.00
C THR A 54 -14.44 4.54 3.08
N GLY A 55 -15.76 4.62 2.88
CA GLY A 55 -16.35 5.66 2.05
C GLY A 55 -15.98 5.49 0.59
N ASP A 56 -15.59 6.58 -0.04
CA ASP A 56 -15.28 6.60 -1.47
C ASP A 56 -14.08 5.73 -1.83
N ARG A 57 -13.25 5.40 -0.86
CA ARG A 57 -12.07 4.55 -1.08
C ARG A 57 -12.25 3.14 -0.51
N ALA A 58 -13.49 2.72 -0.28
CA ALA A 58 -13.76 1.35 0.17
C ALA A 58 -13.12 0.35 -0.79
N GLY A 59 -12.55 -0.72 -0.25
CA GLY A 59 -11.80 -1.71 -1.03
C GLY A 59 -10.33 -1.37 -1.22
N HIS A 60 -9.90 -0.19 -0.76
CA HIS A 60 -8.50 0.20 -0.77
C HIS A 60 -7.92 0.14 0.64
N LEU A 61 -6.60 0.12 0.71
CA LEU A 61 -5.85 0.17 1.96
C LEU A 61 -4.90 1.34 1.91
N THR A 62 -4.40 1.74 3.08
CA THR A 62 -3.42 2.81 3.16
C THR A 62 -2.25 2.40 4.05
N ALA A 63 -1.10 3.00 3.80
CA ALA A 63 0.07 2.91 4.66
C ALA A 63 0.67 4.30 4.80
N ASP A 64 1.13 4.61 6.02
CA ASP A 64 1.74 5.91 6.28
C ASP A 64 3.09 6.04 5.60
N LEU A 65 3.33 7.20 5.04
CA LEU A 65 4.61 7.62 4.48
C LEU A 65 5.14 8.79 5.29
N HIS A 66 6.16 9.45 4.79
CA HIS A 66 6.60 10.71 5.37
C HIS A 66 5.48 11.75 5.22
N GLN A 67 5.05 12.34 6.34
CA GLN A 67 3.94 13.30 6.30
C GLN A 67 4.21 14.42 5.31
N PRO A 68 3.18 14.86 4.58
CA PRO A 68 1.75 14.52 4.74
C PRO A 68 1.27 13.36 3.85
N PHE A 69 2.18 12.59 3.28
CA PHE A 69 1.85 11.62 2.24
C PHE A 69 1.40 10.29 2.80
N ARG A 70 0.53 9.60 2.04
CA ARG A 70 0.10 8.22 2.31
C ARG A 70 0.09 7.42 1.02
N MET A 71 0.44 6.13 1.14
CA MET A 71 0.36 5.18 0.03
C MET A 71 -1.03 4.56 0.00
N ILE A 72 -1.66 4.57 -1.17
CA ILE A 72 -2.95 3.92 -1.38
C ILE A 72 -2.74 2.70 -2.24
N LEU A 73 -3.31 1.58 -1.82
CA LEU A 73 -3.16 0.31 -2.54
C LEU A 73 -4.47 -0.46 -2.49
N ARG A 74 -4.60 -1.46 -3.36
CA ARG A 74 -5.76 -2.34 -3.38
C ARG A 74 -5.32 -3.77 -3.66
N PRO A 75 -6.10 -4.77 -3.18
CA PRO A 75 -5.83 -6.16 -3.56
C PRO A 75 -6.05 -6.36 -5.05
N ALA A 76 -5.24 -7.22 -5.65
CA ALA A 76 -5.46 -7.61 -7.05
C ALA A 76 -6.66 -8.55 -7.14
N GLU A 77 -7.30 -8.53 -8.29
CA GLU A 77 -8.41 -9.45 -8.57
C GLU A 77 -7.89 -10.89 -8.76
N PRO A 78 -8.63 -11.93 -8.33
CA PRO A 78 -9.88 -11.87 -7.59
C PRO A 78 -9.64 -11.53 -6.11
N VAL A 79 -10.51 -10.69 -5.54
CA VAL A 79 -10.35 -10.22 -4.16
C VAL A 79 -10.88 -11.28 -3.19
N PRO A 80 -10.04 -11.82 -2.29
CA PRO A 80 -10.52 -12.80 -1.31
C PRO A 80 -11.32 -12.13 -0.20
N HIS A 81 -12.45 -12.73 0.15
CA HIS A 81 -13.32 -12.24 1.20
C HIS A 81 -13.43 -13.25 2.33
N ALA A 82 -13.53 -12.74 3.56
CA ALA A 82 -13.80 -13.55 4.73
C ALA A 82 -15.29 -13.92 4.80
N ASP A 83 -15.63 -14.81 5.72
CA ASP A 83 -17.02 -15.28 5.88
C ASP A 83 -17.99 -14.16 6.21
N ASP A 84 -17.51 -13.10 6.84
CA ASP A 84 -18.33 -11.93 7.17
C ASP A 84 -18.48 -10.93 6.01
N GLY A 85 -17.91 -11.25 4.86
CA GLY A 85 -17.93 -10.39 3.67
C GLY A 85 -16.81 -9.37 3.60
N GLY A 86 -16.01 -9.21 4.66
CA GLY A 86 -14.86 -8.31 4.68
C GLY A 86 -13.68 -8.89 3.94
N LEU A 87 -12.64 -8.07 3.76
CA LEU A 87 -11.41 -8.50 3.09
C LEU A 87 -10.66 -9.52 3.94
N ASP A 88 -10.29 -10.64 3.33
CA ASP A 88 -9.47 -11.65 4.01
C ASP A 88 -8.00 -11.31 3.79
N TRP A 89 -7.41 -10.59 4.72
CA TRP A 89 -6.03 -10.13 4.67
C TRP A 89 -5.04 -11.30 4.53
N SER A 90 -5.33 -12.44 5.16
CA SER A 90 -4.42 -13.59 5.14
C SER A 90 -4.32 -14.25 3.77
N ARG A 91 -5.29 -14.00 2.90
CA ARG A 91 -5.33 -14.59 1.56
C ARG A 91 -4.96 -13.60 0.46
N VAL A 92 -4.68 -12.35 0.80
CA VAL A 92 -4.22 -11.36 -0.18
C VAL A 92 -2.71 -11.52 -0.35
N THR A 93 -2.30 -11.95 -1.54
CA THR A 93 -0.90 -12.20 -1.87
C THR A 93 -0.37 -11.30 -3.00
N THR A 94 -1.24 -10.49 -3.58
CA THR A 94 -0.86 -9.52 -4.62
C THR A 94 -1.65 -8.24 -4.41
N VAL A 95 -0.95 -7.12 -4.42
CA VAL A 95 -1.57 -5.79 -4.29
C VAL A 95 -1.08 -4.88 -5.39
N ILE A 96 -1.85 -3.84 -5.68
CA ILE A 96 -1.50 -2.82 -6.66
C ILE A 96 -1.46 -1.48 -5.93
N ILE A 97 -0.31 -0.80 -5.99
CA ILE A 97 -0.17 0.54 -5.43
C ILE A 97 -0.78 1.50 -6.47
N THR A 98 -1.88 2.14 -6.11
CA THR A 98 -2.65 2.94 -7.03
C THR A 98 -2.22 4.39 -7.07
N GLU A 99 -1.84 4.95 -5.91
CA GLU A 99 -1.43 6.35 -5.86
C GLU A 99 -0.74 6.66 -4.53
N ILE A 100 -0.09 7.82 -4.50
CA ILE A 100 0.41 8.41 -3.27
C ILE A 100 -0.31 9.74 -3.14
N VAL A 101 -0.99 9.94 -2.02
CA VAL A 101 -1.84 11.10 -1.81
C VAL A 101 -1.29 11.96 -0.68
N ASP A 102 -1.65 13.22 -0.74
CA ASP A 102 -1.30 14.23 0.25
C ASP A 102 -2.52 14.44 1.14
N TYR A 103 -2.42 13.99 2.39
CA TYR A 103 -3.49 14.13 3.37
C TYR A 103 -3.19 15.32 4.30
N HIS A 104 -3.88 16.36 4.09
CA HIS A 104 -3.84 17.52 4.98
C HIS A 104 -5.05 17.56 5.87
#